data_27711313daad977ed421c6bb40df6dba
#
_entry.id   27711313daad977ed421c6bb40df6dba
#
_cell.length_a   1.000
_cell.length_b   1.000
_cell.length_c   1.000
_cell.angle_alpha   90.00
_cell.angle_beta   90.00
_cell.angle_gamma   90.00
#
_symmetry.space_group_name_H-M   'P 1'
#
loop_
_entity.id
_entity.type
_entity.pdbx_description
1 polymer ?
#
loop_
_entity_poly.entity_id
_entity_poly.type
_entity_poly.pdbx_seq_one_letter_code
_entity_poly.pdbx_strand_id
1 'polypeptide(L)'
;ASDVYKRQLHIPLTEPCYCLKRVRNAVGKPMVYTITYLKKICELPTEPEPYMESLYQYLREEHGIYIESGRDTLEAALPSEEVQKALKIDAQMPIFIRTRQTFRKGGEVFEYSICYYPGNRYKYTVEL
;
A
#
# COMPACT_ATOMS: atom_id res chain seq x y z
N ALA A 1 -12.58 -10.62 -1.88
CA ALA A 1 -11.71 -9.84 -2.59
C ALA A 1 -12.01 -8.35 -2.50
N SER A 2 -12.83 -7.76 -3.41
CA SER A 2 -13.02 -6.31 -3.38
C SER A 2 -13.71 -5.79 -2.12
N ASP A 3 -14.45 -6.64 -1.41
CA ASP A 3 -15.17 -6.26 -0.19
C ASP A 3 -14.23 -5.95 0.97
N VAL A 4 -13.07 -6.62 1.02
CA VAL A 4 -12.16 -6.50 2.17
C VAL A 4 -11.59 -5.09 2.26
N TYR A 5 -11.04 -4.57 1.17
CA TYR A 5 -10.44 -3.25 1.23
C TYR A 5 -11.46 -2.13 1.42
N LYS A 6 -12.68 -2.30 0.91
CA LYS A 6 -13.74 -1.29 1.12
C LYS A 6 -14.17 -1.25 2.58
N ARG A 7 -14.25 -2.40 3.25
CA ARG A 7 -14.49 -2.45 4.70
C ARG A 7 -13.37 -1.78 5.47
N GLN A 8 -12.12 -2.02 5.07
CA GLN A 8 -10.98 -1.42 5.73
C GLN A 8 -10.91 0.09 5.55
N LEU A 9 -11.49 0.61 4.45
CA LEU A 9 -11.61 2.04 4.21
C LEU A 9 -12.85 2.65 4.85
N HIS A 10 -13.73 1.81 5.43
CA HIS A 10 -15.01 2.24 6.01
C HIS A 10 -15.91 2.94 4.98
N ILE A 11 -15.99 2.38 3.77
CA ILE A 11 -16.88 2.89 2.73
C ILE A 11 -17.87 1.81 2.29
N PRO A 12 -19.03 2.21 1.75
CA PRO A 12 -19.99 1.24 1.19
C PRO A 12 -19.39 0.46 0.02
N LEU A 13 -19.86 -0.76 -0.18
CA LEU A 13 -19.38 -1.61 -1.28
C LEU A 13 -19.64 -1.00 -2.66
N THR A 14 -20.64 -0.14 -2.76
CA THR A 14 -20.98 0.53 -4.01
C THR A 14 -20.16 1.78 -4.28
N GLU A 15 -19.42 2.28 -3.29
CA GLU A 15 -18.64 3.49 -3.44
C GLU A 15 -17.28 3.18 -4.09
N PRO A 16 -16.91 3.91 -5.15
CA PRO A 16 -15.60 3.70 -5.77
C PRO A 16 -14.46 4.25 -4.91
N CYS A 17 -13.27 3.68 -5.09
CA CYS A 17 -12.06 4.19 -4.47
C CYS A 17 -10.91 4.08 -5.48
N TYR A 18 -9.80 4.78 -5.22
CA TYR A 18 -8.61 4.65 -6.05
C TYR A 18 -7.86 3.37 -5.68
N CYS A 19 -7.26 2.74 -6.68
CA CYS A 19 -6.38 1.59 -6.49
C CYS A 19 -5.11 1.82 -7.27
N LEU A 20 -3.97 1.85 -6.56
CA LEU A 20 -2.65 2.00 -7.17
C LEU A 20 -1.84 0.75 -6.90
N LYS A 21 -1.27 0.17 -7.96
CA LYS A 21 -0.37 -0.98 -7.84
C LYS A 21 1.00 -0.56 -8.31
N ARG A 22 2.02 -0.77 -7.48
CA ARG A 22 3.39 -0.35 -7.78
C ARG A 22 4.39 -1.42 -7.38
N VAL A 23 5.43 -1.57 -8.19
CA VAL A 23 6.60 -2.37 -7.83
C VAL A 23 7.78 -1.42 -7.73
N ARG A 24 8.49 -1.44 -6.61
CA ARG A 24 9.72 -0.69 -6.45
C ARG A 24 10.90 -1.63 -6.54
N ASN A 25 11.92 -1.20 -7.28
CA ASN A 25 13.11 -1.99 -7.51
C ASN A 25 14.31 -1.36 -6.80
N ALA A 26 15.26 -2.21 -6.40
CA ALA A 26 16.56 -1.78 -5.91
C ALA A 26 17.60 -2.67 -6.56
N VAL A 27 18.64 -2.05 -7.13
CA VAL A 27 19.72 -2.76 -7.83
C VAL A 27 19.16 -3.74 -8.89
N GLY A 28 18.14 -3.28 -9.61
CA GLY A 28 17.54 -4.06 -10.69
C GLY A 28 16.64 -5.21 -10.25
N LYS A 29 16.35 -5.32 -8.95
CA LYS A 29 15.50 -6.40 -8.42
C LYS A 29 14.28 -5.83 -7.72
N PRO A 30 13.11 -6.49 -7.86
CA PRO A 30 11.93 -6.05 -7.12
C PRO A 30 12.15 -6.15 -5.61
N MET A 31 11.85 -5.08 -4.90
CA MET A 31 12.01 -5.02 -3.44
C MET A 31 10.69 -4.97 -2.72
N VAL A 32 9.66 -4.39 -3.33
CA VAL A 32 8.35 -4.33 -2.72
C VAL A 32 7.28 -4.20 -3.80
N TYR A 33 6.18 -4.92 -3.60
CA TYR A 33 4.96 -4.78 -4.39
C TYR A 33 3.89 -4.19 -3.48
N THR A 34 3.36 -3.04 -3.85
CA THR A 34 2.40 -2.31 -3.02
C THR A 34 1.08 -2.16 -3.76
N ILE A 35 -0.02 -2.50 -3.08
CA ILE A 35 -1.37 -2.23 -3.54
C ILE A 35 -1.96 -1.23 -2.57
N THR A 36 -2.28 -0.03 -3.07
CA THR A 36 -2.80 1.06 -2.25
C THR A 36 -4.22 1.40 -2.66
N TYR A 37 -5.12 1.38 -1.69
CA TYR A 37 -6.51 1.80 -1.88
C TYR A 37 -6.73 3.10 -1.12
N LEU A 38 -7.27 4.11 -1.82
CA LEU A 38 -7.50 5.45 -1.25
C LEU A 38 -8.97 5.82 -1.38
N LYS A 39 -9.52 6.45 -0.34
CA LYS A 39 -10.84 7.07 -0.45
C LYS A 39 -10.81 8.14 -1.52
N LYS A 40 -11.88 8.22 -2.30
CA LYS A 40 -11.97 9.19 -3.39
C LYS A 40 -12.54 10.50 -2.86
N ILE A 41 -11.73 11.26 -2.14
CA ILE A 41 -12.11 12.55 -1.57
C ILE A 41 -11.65 13.73 -2.41
N CYS A 42 -10.87 13.47 -3.46
CA CYS A 42 -10.43 14.48 -4.43
C CYS A 42 -10.11 13.77 -5.74
N GLU A 43 -9.93 14.53 -6.81
CA GLU A 43 -9.53 13.95 -8.09
C GLU A 43 -8.02 13.74 -8.10
N LEU A 44 -7.60 12.50 -8.31
CA LEU A 44 -6.19 12.14 -8.39
C LEU A 44 -5.87 11.65 -9.80
N PRO A 45 -4.68 11.98 -10.34
CA PRO A 45 -4.27 11.48 -11.65
C PRO A 45 -4.17 9.96 -11.66
N THR A 46 -4.48 9.35 -12.80
CA THR A 46 -4.31 7.91 -12.97
C THR A 46 -2.92 7.53 -13.45
N GLU A 47 -2.13 8.51 -13.93
CA GLU A 47 -0.75 8.26 -14.32
C GLU A 47 0.14 8.04 -13.10
N PRO A 48 1.17 7.17 -13.21
CA PRO A 48 2.01 6.85 -12.06
C PRO A 48 3.00 7.94 -11.65
N GLU A 49 3.39 8.84 -12.55
CA GLU A 49 4.45 9.81 -12.26
C GLU A 49 4.24 10.66 -11.01
N PRO A 50 3.04 11.21 -10.75
CA PRO A 50 2.86 12.03 -9.54
C PRO A 50 3.11 11.28 -8.24
N TYR A 51 3.04 9.94 -8.26
CA TYR A 51 3.15 9.12 -7.05
C TYR A 51 4.51 8.46 -6.89
N MET A 52 5.43 8.64 -7.86
CA MET A 52 6.65 7.84 -7.92
C MET A 52 7.59 8.04 -6.74
N GLU A 53 7.68 9.24 -6.20
CA GLU A 53 8.58 9.50 -5.08
C GLU A 53 7.92 9.30 -3.73
N SER A 54 6.85 10.07 -3.45
CA SER A 54 6.16 9.96 -2.18
C SER A 54 4.69 10.31 -2.36
N LEU A 55 3.84 9.33 -2.08
CA LEU A 55 2.40 9.53 -2.14
C LEU A 55 1.95 10.59 -1.12
N TYR A 56 2.45 10.51 0.11
CA TYR A 56 2.01 11.41 1.18
C TYR A 56 2.44 12.85 0.93
N GLN A 57 3.64 13.04 0.39
CA GLN A 57 4.12 14.36 0.03
C GLN A 57 3.25 14.97 -1.07
N TYR A 58 2.95 14.18 -2.09
CA TYR A 58 2.10 14.60 -3.19
C TYR A 58 0.72 15.01 -2.70
N LEU A 59 0.09 14.19 -1.85
CA LEU A 59 -1.23 14.48 -1.32
C LEU A 59 -1.25 15.76 -0.51
N ARG A 60 -0.21 16.00 0.29
CA ARG A 60 -0.12 17.19 1.12
C ARG A 60 0.08 18.43 0.27
N GLU A 61 1.02 18.38 -0.67
CA GLU A 61 1.41 19.57 -1.45
C GLU A 61 0.38 19.94 -2.52
N GLU A 62 -0.22 18.93 -3.18
CA GLU A 62 -1.11 19.18 -4.31
C GLU A 62 -2.59 19.21 -3.92
N HIS A 63 -2.96 18.56 -2.83
CA HIS A 63 -4.37 18.40 -2.47
C HIS A 63 -4.70 18.82 -1.04
N GLY A 64 -3.70 19.24 -0.25
CA GLY A 64 -3.93 19.63 1.13
C GLY A 64 -4.39 18.49 2.04
N ILE A 65 -4.09 17.26 1.67
CA ILE A 65 -4.45 16.07 2.44
C ILE A 65 -3.31 15.71 3.36
N TYR A 66 -3.57 15.76 4.68
CA TYR A 66 -2.58 15.49 5.71
C TYR A 66 -2.94 14.18 6.41
N ILE A 67 -1.96 13.28 6.50
CA ILE A 67 -2.10 12.03 7.24
C ILE A 67 -1.64 12.29 8.68
N GLU A 68 -2.54 12.10 9.63
CA GLU A 68 -2.26 12.39 11.03
C GLU A 68 -1.66 11.19 11.76
N SER A 69 -2.14 9.98 11.47
CA SER A 69 -1.67 8.77 12.13
C SER A 69 -1.85 7.57 11.23
N GLY A 70 -1.27 6.44 11.64
CA GLY A 70 -1.39 5.21 10.90
C GLY A 70 -1.24 4.00 11.79
N ARG A 71 -1.69 2.85 11.28
CA ARG A 71 -1.53 1.55 11.92
C ARG A 71 -0.94 0.59 10.91
N ASP A 72 0.16 -0.04 11.30
CA ASP A 72 0.77 -1.10 10.51
C ASP A 72 0.56 -2.44 11.20
N THR A 73 0.22 -3.45 10.39
CA THR A 73 0.16 -4.83 10.84
C THR A 73 1.14 -5.63 10.00
N LEU A 74 1.95 -6.46 10.67
CA LEU A 74 3.00 -7.22 10.01
C LEU A 74 2.72 -8.70 10.17
N GLU A 75 2.92 -9.46 9.08
CA GLU A 75 2.76 -10.91 9.10
C GLU A 75 3.66 -11.56 8.06
N ALA A 76 3.89 -12.86 8.20
CA ALA A 76 4.64 -13.65 7.23
C ALA A 76 3.68 -14.60 6.51
N ALA A 77 3.96 -14.88 5.25
CA ALA A 77 3.12 -15.77 4.45
C ALA A 77 3.89 -16.31 3.27
N LEU A 78 3.30 -17.26 2.54
CA LEU A 78 3.78 -17.65 1.23
C LEU A 78 3.06 -16.81 0.18
N PRO A 79 3.72 -16.52 -0.94
CA PRO A 79 3.16 -15.58 -1.92
C PRO A 79 2.07 -16.20 -2.78
N SER A 80 1.04 -15.40 -3.07
CA SER A 80 0.06 -15.73 -4.11
C SER A 80 0.71 -15.66 -5.48
N GLU A 81 0.02 -16.14 -6.52
CA GLU A 81 0.55 -16.07 -7.89
C GLU A 81 0.80 -14.62 -8.33
N GLU A 82 -0.10 -13.72 -7.97
CA GLU A 82 0.05 -12.30 -8.30
C GLU A 82 1.35 -11.74 -7.70
N VAL A 83 1.61 -12.04 -6.43
CA VAL A 83 2.80 -11.56 -5.73
C VAL A 83 4.07 -12.20 -6.30
N GLN A 84 4.02 -13.49 -6.62
CA GLN A 84 5.15 -14.19 -7.25
C GLN A 84 5.57 -13.50 -8.55
N LYS A 85 4.60 -13.16 -9.38
CA LYS A 85 4.87 -12.48 -10.65
C LYS A 85 5.42 -11.08 -10.44
N ALA A 86 4.81 -10.32 -9.54
CA ALA A 86 5.21 -8.94 -9.29
C ALA A 86 6.62 -8.87 -8.71
N LEU A 87 6.96 -9.75 -7.79
CA LEU A 87 8.27 -9.75 -7.11
C LEU A 87 9.31 -10.64 -7.78
N LYS A 88 8.91 -11.41 -8.81
CA LYS A 88 9.78 -12.35 -9.52
C LYS A 88 10.39 -13.35 -8.55
N ILE A 89 9.54 -13.97 -7.75
CA ILE A 89 9.90 -15.00 -6.77
C ILE A 89 9.07 -16.25 -7.00
N ASP A 90 9.50 -17.37 -6.42
CA ASP A 90 8.76 -18.62 -6.53
C ASP A 90 7.81 -18.82 -5.34
N ALA A 91 7.02 -19.88 -5.39
CA ALA A 91 5.98 -20.15 -4.41
C ALA A 91 6.53 -20.49 -3.02
N GLN A 92 7.79 -20.91 -2.92
CA GLN A 92 8.42 -21.29 -1.65
C GLN A 92 9.12 -20.13 -0.97
N MET A 93 9.26 -18.97 -1.62
CA MET A 93 9.91 -17.82 -1.01
C MET A 93 8.96 -17.17 -0.02
N PRO A 94 9.27 -17.22 1.30
CA PRO A 94 8.42 -16.53 2.27
C PRO A 94 8.44 -15.03 2.02
N ILE A 95 7.31 -14.40 2.24
CA ILE A 95 7.18 -12.96 2.11
C ILE A 95 6.78 -12.34 3.44
N PHE A 96 7.13 -11.09 3.59
CA PHE A 96 6.71 -10.25 4.68
C PHE A 96 5.56 -9.39 4.16
N ILE A 97 4.44 -9.35 4.86
CA ILE A 97 3.29 -8.55 4.46
C ILE A 97 3.09 -7.46 5.51
N ARG A 98 3.06 -6.21 5.05
CA ARG A 98 2.68 -5.09 5.90
C ARG A 98 1.39 -4.50 5.38
N THR A 99 0.34 -4.51 6.20
CA THR A 99 -0.88 -3.78 5.88
C THR A 99 -0.90 -2.49 6.68
N ARG A 100 -1.32 -1.40 6.01
CA ARG A 100 -1.32 -0.07 6.63
C ARG A 100 -2.67 0.58 6.45
N GLN A 101 -3.22 1.11 7.56
CA GLN A 101 -4.33 2.03 7.50
C GLN A 101 -3.81 3.40 7.93
N THR A 102 -4.13 4.44 7.19
CA THR A 102 -3.80 5.80 7.60
C THR A 102 -5.07 6.58 7.87
N PHE A 103 -4.95 7.54 8.76
CA PHE A 103 -6.08 8.30 9.28
C PHE A 103 -5.81 9.78 9.12
N ARG A 104 -6.83 10.49 8.66
CA ARG A 104 -6.84 11.94 8.61
C ARG A 104 -7.25 12.48 9.97
N LYS A 105 -7.16 13.81 10.13
CA LYS A 105 -7.62 14.49 11.34
C LYS A 105 -9.07 14.09 11.65
N GLY A 106 -9.34 13.77 12.91
CA GLY A 106 -10.64 13.29 13.34
C GLY A 106 -10.81 11.78 13.28
N GLY A 107 -9.76 11.04 12.88
CA GLY A 107 -9.79 9.58 12.87
C GLY A 107 -10.39 8.96 11.62
N GLU A 108 -10.66 9.75 10.59
CA GLU A 108 -11.23 9.23 9.34
C GLU A 108 -10.18 8.38 8.63
N VAL A 109 -10.53 7.13 8.27
CA VAL A 109 -9.65 6.25 7.48
C VAL A 109 -9.56 6.82 6.07
N PHE A 110 -8.34 6.98 5.58
CA PHE A 110 -8.11 7.48 4.22
C PHE A 110 -7.49 6.44 3.31
N GLU A 111 -6.57 5.62 3.83
CA GLU A 111 -5.80 4.68 3.03
C GLU A 111 -5.82 3.29 3.64
N TYR A 112 -5.87 2.27 2.78
CA TYR A 112 -5.57 0.89 3.14
C TYR A 112 -4.59 0.36 2.11
N SER A 113 -3.37 0.05 2.55
CA SER A 113 -2.30 -0.43 1.67
C SER A 113 -1.81 -1.79 2.11
N ILE A 114 -1.43 -2.61 1.13
CA ILE A 114 -0.81 -3.90 1.37
C ILE A 114 0.55 -3.88 0.69
N CYS A 115 1.61 -4.08 1.46
CA CYS A 115 2.98 -4.09 0.96
C CYS A 115 3.55 -5.50 1.10
N TYR A 116 4.01 -6.06 -0.01
CA TYR A 116 4.58 -7.40 -0.06
C TYR A 116 6.07 -7.29 -0.29
N TYR A 117 6.86 -7.90 0.60
CA TYR A 117 8.33 -7.86 0.55
C TYR A 117 8.88 -9.27 0.43
N PRO A 118 9.85 -9.52 -0.47
CA PRO A 118 10.54 -10.80 -0.49
C PRO A 118 11.28 -11.00 0.84
N GLY A 119 11.12 -12.16 1.48
CA GLY A 119 11.70 -12.40 2.79
C GLY A 119 13.20 -12.37 2.82
N ASN A 120 13.87 -12.66 1.70
CA ASN A 120 15.32 -12.66 1.60
C ASN A 120 15.92 -11.28 1.24
N ARG A 121 15.06 -10.26 1.05
CA ARG A 121 15.50 -8.90 0.65
C ARG A 121 14.99 -7.83 1.58
N TYR A 122 14.28 -8.19 2.64
CA TYR A 122 13.66 -7.22 3.53
C TYR A 122 13.95 -7.54 4.99
N LYS A 123 14.32 -6.53 5.74
CA LYS A 123 14.54 -6.62 7.18
C LYS A 123 13.82 -5.44 7.84
N TYR A 124 13.11 -5.72 8.92
CA TYR A 124 12.41 -4.69 9.68
C TYR A 124 13.15 -4.46 10.99
N THR A 125 13.52 -3.22 11.27
CA THR A 125 14.20 -2.84 12.50
C THR A 125 13.46 -1.66 13.11
N VAL A 126 13.24 -1.70 14.41
CA VAL A 126 12.59 -0.62 15.14
C VAL A 126 13.41 -0.32 16.39
N GLU A 127 13.62 0.97 16.66
CA GLU A 127 14.25 1.43 17.89
C GLU A 127 13.16 1.73 18.91
N LEU A 128 13.34 1.22 20.13
CA LEU A 128 12.34 1.38 21.19
C LEU A 128 12.73 2.49 22.16
#